data_12fbf62eefe434dcb8ae72b3a214856a
#
_entry.id   12fbf62eefe434dcb8ae72b3a214856a
#
_cell.length_a   1.000
_cell.length_b   1.000
_cell.length_c   1.000
_cell.angle_alpha   90.00
_cell.angle_beta   90.00
_cell.angle_gamma   90.00
#
_symmetry.space_group_name_H-M   'P 1'
#
loop_
_entity.id
_entity.type
_entity.pdbx_description
1 polymer ?
#
loop_
_entity_poly.entity_id
_entity_poly.type
_entity_poly.pdbx_seq_one_letter_code
_entity_poly.pdbx_strand_id
1 'polypeptide(L)'
;MEQKIDLERCTLTVCEIARRAGAYIREERSKFSLESVERKHAHDYVSYVDKGSERLIVSALRELLPEAGFITEEGTADIEGTTDFEGTTDLDGTGVRGCGGARNDCGRSNLVPPYPRTPAPPLLWVVDPLDGTTNFIHQYAPYAVSIALLQGREVLIGVVYEICADECFYAWKGVGAFVSRSEQRGMTSERLHVSSQKIQDALLCLQLPYNSDAYKPTIKRLIDTFYGNVGSIRMCGSAAMALCYVAAGRLDGYAEQYIGQWDYMAGSLIVMETGGTVTDYSGSSDFTQGNSVIATNGIIQQDLLTVVKSA
;
A
#
# COMPACT_ATOMS: atom_id res chain seq x y z
N MET A 1 10.63 -22.57 22.48
CA MET A 1 10.11 -23.05 21.18
C MET A 1 9.39 -21.87 20.57
N GLU A 2 9.93 -21.28 19.50
CA GLU A 2 9.20 -20.25 18.74
C GLU A 2 7.92 -20.88 18.22
N GLN A 3 6.78 -20.31 18.58
CA GLN A 3 5.48 -20.78 18.11
C GLN A 3 5.39 -20.37 16.63
N LYS A 4 5.52 -21.32 15.73
CA LYS A 4 5.40 -21.07 14.28
C LYS A 4 3.98 -20.58 14.00
N ILE A 5 3.86 -19.38 13.43
CA ILE A 5 2.56 -18.79 13.08
C ILE A 5 1.90 -19.66 12.01
N ASP A 6 0.65 -20.01 12.22
CA ASP A 6 -0.22 -20.57 11.19
C ASP A 6 -0.66 -19.45 10.27
N LEU A 7 0.10 -19.25 9.17
CA LEU A 7 -0.12 -18.14 8.24
C LEU A 7 -1.48 -18.22 7.54
N GLU A 8 -1.96 -19.42 7.21
CA GLU A 8 -3.27 -19.60 6.58
C GLU A 8 -4.38 -19.12 7.50
N ARG A 9 -4.45 -19.68 8.71
CA ARG A 9 -5.45 -19.30 9.70
C ARG A 9 -5.38 -17.82 10.05
N CYS A 10 -4.17 -17.30 10.22
CA CYS A 10 -3.95 -15.88 10.50
C CYS A 10 -4.48 -15.01 9.35
N THR A 11 -4.16 -15.34 8.10
CA THR A 11 -4.62 -14.60 6.91
C THR A 11 -6.14 -14.57 6.82
N LEU A 12 -6.80 -15.71 7.02
CA LEU A 12 -8.26 -15.77 6.96
C LEU A 12 -8.91 -14.91 8.06
N THR A 13 -8.32 -14.88 9.26
CA THR A 13 -8.79 -13.99 10.35
C THR A 13 -8.58 -12.52 9.97
N VAL A 14 -7.44 -12.17 9.33
CA VAL A 14 -7.20 -10.80 8.85
C VAL A 14 -8.19 -10.40 7.76
N CYS A 15 -8.59 -11.32 6.87
CA CYS A 15 -9.67 -11.06 5.91
C CYS A 15 -10.99 -10.69 6.58
N GLU A 16 -11.34 -11.36 7.69
CA GLU A 16 -12.54 -11.03 8.47
C GLU A 16 -12.42 -9.65 9.15
N ILE A 17 -11.23 -9.32 9.69
CA ILE A 17 -10.95 -7.99 10.27
C ILE A 17 -11.10 -6.90 9.19
N ALA A 18 -10.50 -7.09 8.01
CA ALA A 18 -10.60 -6.14 6.91
C ALA A 18 -12.05 -5.93 6.43
N ARG A 19 -12.84 -7.00 6.35
CA ARG A 19 -14.29 -6.91 6.02
C ARG A 19 -15.09 -6.16 7.08
N ARG A 20 -14.79 -6.35 8.37
CA ARG A 20 -15.43 -5.61 9.46
C ARG A 20 -15.09 -4.13 9.40
N ALA A 21 -13.84 -3.78 9.14
CA ALA A 21 -13.40 -2.40 8.92
C ALA A 21 -14.11 -1.78 7.71
N GLY A 22 -14.17 -2.50 6.59
CA GLY A 22 -14.91 -2.04 5.41
C GLY A 22 -16.42 -1.90 5.64
N ALA A 23 -17.03 -2.74 6.48
CA ALA A 23 -18.43 -2.57 6.86
C ALA A 23 -18.66 -1.28 7.67
N TYR A 24 -17.75 -0.97 8.60
CA TYR A 24 -17.74 0.31 9.32
C TYR A 24 -17.59 1.50 8.34
N ILE A 25 -16.64 1.44 7.40
CA ILE A 25 -16.42 2.50 6.41
C ILE A 25 -17.68 2.70 5.53
N ARG A 26 -18.34 1.63 5.09
CA ARG A 26 -19.60 1.73 4.32
C ARG A 26 -20.72 2.37 5.13
N GLU A 27 -20.85 2.02 6.41
CA GLU A 27 -21.85 2.63 7.29
C GLU A 27 -21.58 4.13 7.46
N GLU A 28 -20.36 4.50 7.78
CA GLU A 28 -19.97 5.90 7.97
C GLU A 28 -20.07 6.69 6.66
N ARG A 29 -19.83 6.04 5.50
CA ARG A 29 -19.99 6.69 4.19
C ARG A 29 -21.39 7.27 3.98
N SER A 30 -22.42 6.60 4.48
CA SER A 30 -23.82 7.07 4.37
C SER A 30 -24.10 8.33 5.20
N LYS A 31 -23.31 8.59 6.23
CA LYS A 31 -23.41 9.70 7.19
C LYS A 31 -22.38 10.81 6.91
N PHE A 32 -21.44 10.53 6.00
CA PHE A 32 -20.26 11.37 5.78
C PHE A 32 -20.62 12.71 5.14
N SER A 33 -20.05 13.80 5.71
CA SER A 33 -20.14 15.17 5.19
C SER A 33 -18.74 15.70 4.88
N LEU A 34 -18.61 16.50 3.82
CA LEU A 34 -17.35 17.16 3.47
C LEU A 34 -16.85 18.12 4.56
N GLU A 35 -17.73 18.57 5.47
CA GLU A 35 -17.36 19.40 6.61
C GLU A 35 -16.52 18.65 7.66
N SER A 36 -16.56 17.31 7.65
CA SER A 36 -15.78 16.46 8.56
C SER A 36 -14.39 16.07 8.03
N VAL A 37 -13.98 16.63 6.89
CA VAL A 37 -12.67 16.36 6.28
C VAL A 37 -11.61 17.27 6.90
N GLU A 38 -10.54 16.65 7.42
CA GLU A 38 -9.33 17.35 7.86
C GLU A 38 -8.28 17.28 6.74
N ARG A 39 -7.42 18.28 6.64
CA ARG A 39 -6.26 18.27 5.75
C ARG A 39 -5.00 18.02 6.55
N LYS A 40 -4.29 16.92 6.27
CA LYS A 40 -2.94 16.68 6.83
C LYS A 40 -1.94 17.62 6.16
N HIS A 41 -1.99 17.70 4.82
CA HIS A 41 -1.15 18.55 3.97
C HIS A 41 -1.94 19.04 2.74
N ALA A 42 -1.30 19.80 1.82
CA ALA A 42 -1.90 20.17 0.55
C ALA A 42 -2.23 18.89 -0.28
N HIS A 43 -3.53 18.67 -0.54
CA HIS A 43 -4.06 17.49 -1.24
C HIS A 43 -3.99 16.16 -0.48
N ASP A 44 -3.64 16.17 0.79
CA ASP A 44 -3.65 15.01 1.67
C ASP A 44 -4.79 15.18 2.70
N TYR A 45 -5.71 14.24 2.73
CA TYR A 45 -6.95 14.32 3.50
C TYR A 45 -7.03 13.15 4.48
N VAL A 46 -7.61 13.43 5.63
CA VAL A 46 -7.98 12.44 6.62
C VAL A 46 -9.37 12.73 7.15
N SER A 47 -10.07 11.72 7.53
CA SER A 47 -11.36 11.85 8.18
C SER A 47 -11.40 11.07 9.49
N TYR A 48 -12.43 11.31 10.28
CA TYR A 48 -12.69 10.49 11.47
C TYR A 48 -12.92 9.02 11.12
N VAL A 49 -13.27 8.73 9.85
CA VAL A 49 -13.50 7.37 9.33
C VAL A 49 -12.20 6.60 9.25
N ASP A 50 -11.13 7.23 8.75
CA ASP A 50 -9.78 6.62 8.68
C ASP A 50 -9.32 6.24 10.10
N LYS A 51 -9.34 7.20 11.03
CA LYS A 51 -8.95 7.00 12.43
C LYS A 51 -9.83 5.95 13.14
N GLY A 52 -11.12 5.91 12.85
CA GLY A 52 -12.07 4.93 13.40
C GLY A 52 -11.81 3.52 12.87
N SER A 53 -11.55 3.40 11.57
CA SER A 53 -11.18 2.14 10.92
C SER A 53 -9.87 1.60 11.48
N GLU A 54 -8.82 2.46 11.62
CA GLU A 54 -7.53 2.06 12.17
C GLU A 54 -7.65 1.50 13.58
N ARG A 55 -8.37 2.17 14.49
CA ARG A 55 -8.60 1.68 15.85
C ARG A 55 -9.26 0.31 15.90
N LEU A 56 -10.25 0.08 15.04
CA LEU A 56 -10.92 -1.22 14.92
C LEU A 56 -9.94 -2.31 14.48
N ILE A 57 -9.14 -2.03 13.44
CA ILE A 57 -8.15 -2.97 12.88
C ILE A 57 -7.06 -3.26 13.92
N VAL A 58 -6.43 -2.22 14.47
CA VAL A 58 -5.34 -2.35 15.44
C VAL A 58 -5.78 -3.13 16.69
N SER A 59 -6.97 -2.84 17.24
CA SER A 59 -7.50 -3.59 18.38
C SER A 59 -7.62 -5.08 18.09
N ALA A 60 -8.19 -5.45 16.93
CA ALA A 60 -8.37 -6.85 16.56
C ALA A 60 -7.04 -7.56 16.26
N LEU A 61 -6.07 -6.86 15.62
CA LEU A 61 -4.75 -7.42 15.33
C LEU A 61 -3.91 -7.63 16.60
N ARG A 62 -4.04 -6.75 17.60
CA ARG A 62 -3.42 -6.94 18.93
C ARG A 62 -3.91 -8.18 19.65
N GLU A 63 -5.21 -8.50 19.53
CA GLU A 63 -5.76 -9.73 20.06
C GLU A 63 -5.27 -10.97 19.30
N LEU A 64 -5.07 -10.85 17.99
CA LEU A 64 -4.63 -11.95 17.12
C LEU A 64 -3.15 -12.31 17.33
N LEU A 65 -2.25 -11.30 17.39
CA LEU A 65 -0.81 -11.44 17.59
C LEU A 65 -0.31 -10.35 18.54
N PRO A 66 -0.39 -10.57 19.87
CA PRO A 66 -0.04 -9.55 20.87
C PRO A 66 1.43 -9.11 20.84
N GLU A 67 2.33 -9.98 20.32
CA GLU A 67 3.76 -9.71 20.20
C GLU A 67 4.15 -8.85 18.99
N ALA A 68 3.23 -8.63 18.03
CA ALA A 68 3.52 -7.87 16.84
C ALA A 68 3.43 -6.34 17.11
N GLY A 69 4.41 -5.60 16.58
CA GLY A 69 4.37 -4.14 16.50
C GLY A 69 3.48 -3.64 15.36
N PHE A 70 3.39 -2.30 15.22
CA PHE A 70 2.55 -1.67 14.21
C PHE A 70 3.28 -0.55 13.48
N ILE A 71 3.03 -0.43 12.19
CA ILE A 71 3.19 0.78 11.37
C ILE A 71 1.81 1.07 10.80
N THR A 72 1.26 2.24 11.08
CA THR A 72 -0.08 2.61 10.64
C THR A 72 -0.06 4.03 10.04
N GLU A 73 -0.93 4.29 9.08
CA GLU A 73 -0.99 5.59 8.41
C GLU A 73 -1.41 6.71 9.37
N GLU A 74 -2.40 6.46 10.25
CA GLU A 74 -2.99 7.46 11.12
C GLU A 74 -2.32 7.56 12.49
N GLY A 75 -1.39 6.64 12.81
CA GLY A 75 -0.63 6.64 14.06
C GLY A 75 -1.47 6.39 15.31
N THR A 76 -2.68 5.84 15.20
CA THR A 76 -3.53 5.61 16.39
C THR A 76 -3.05 4.43 17.24
N ALA A 77 -2.12 3.62 16.74
CA ALA A 77 -1.51 2.53 17.49
C ALA A 77 -0.74 2.99 18.73
N ASP A 78 -0.23 4.23 18.74
CA ASP A 78 0.63 4.77 19.80
C ASP A 78 -0.14 5.34 20.99
N ILE A 79 -1.47 5.52 20.89
CA ILE A 79 -2.31 6.18 21.89
C ILE A 79 -2.61 5.28 23.11
N GLU A 80 -2.44 3.97 23.00
CA GLU A 80 -2.73 3.01 24.08
C GLU A 80 -1.49 2.21 24.52
N GLY A 81 -0.51 2.90 25.12
CA GLY A 81 0.41 2.27 26.08
C GLY A 81 1.59 1.47 25.52
N THR A 82 2.19 1.85 24.41
CA THR A 82 3.50 1.39 23.97
C THR A 82 4.48 2.56 23.94
N THR A 83 5.61 2.39 24.64
CA THR A 83 6.71 3.32 24.74
C THR A 83 7.25 3.75 23.37
N ASP A 84 7.22 5.05 23.13
CA ASP A 84 8.07 5.87 22.25
C ASP A 84 8.59 5.23 20.96
N PHE A 85 7.71 5.08 19.96
CA PHE A 85 8.10 5.12 18.57
C PHE A 85 7.96 6.58 18.10
N GLU A 86 8.94 7.43 18.42
CA GLU A 86 9.10 8.72 17.76
C GLU A 86 9.52 8.47 16.30
N GLY A 87 8.55 8.33 15.43
CA GLY A 87 8.72 8.15 14.01
C GLY A 87 7.53 8.73 13.26
N THR A 88 7.12 9.97 13.63
CA THR A 88 6.28 10.77 12.74
C THR A 88 7.09 11.08 11.49
N THR A 89 6.75 10.47 10.40
CA THR A 89 7.22 10.87 9.09
C THR A 89 6.65 12.24 8.78
N ASP A 90 7.44 13.30 9.01
CA ASP A 90 7.20 14.58 8.35
C ASP A 90 7.41 14.35 6.84
N LEU A 91 6.36 13.94 6.17
CA LEU A 91 6.31 13.78 4.71
C LEU A 91 6.22 15.15 3.99
N ASP A 92 6.38 16.25 4.73
CA ASP A 92 6.54 17.55 4.11
C ASP A 92 7.99 17.69 3.61
N GLY A 93 8.22 17.76 2.34
CA GLY A 93 9.54 17.94 1.73
C GLY A 93 10.26 19.25 2.12
N THR A 94 9.97 19.85 3.29
CA THR A 94 10.50 21.13 3.79
C THR A 94 11.28 21.02 5.11
N GLY A 95 11.50 19.82 5.64
CA GLY A 95 12.21 19.59 6.92
C GLY A 95 13.68 19.99 6.93
N VAL A 96 14.03 21.22 6.58
CA VAL A 96 15.31 21.84 6.88
C VAL A 96 15.14 22.70 8.14
N ARG A 97 15.24 22.10 9.33
CA ARG A 97 15.60 22.86 10.52
C ARG A 97 17.08 23.17 10.45
N GLY A 98 17.38 24.46 10.26
CA GLY A 98 18.72 25.00 10.23
C GLY A 98 19.50 24.68 11.49
N CYS A 99 20.52 23.83 11.37
CA CYS A 99 21.68 23.83 12.23
C CYS A 99 22.75 24.70 11.57
N GLY A 100 23.07 25.81 12.20
CA GLY A 100 24.11 26.70 11.73
C GLY A 100 25.48 26.03 11.67
N GLY A 101 26.15 26.17 10.54
CA GLY A 101 27.61 26.13 10.41
C GLY A 101 28.22 24.76 10.20
N ALA A 102 28.40 24.35 8.97
CA ALA A 102 29.66 23.93 8.35
C ALA A 102 29.39 23.23 6.99
N ARG A 103 30.27 23.50 6.05
CA ARG A 103 30.22 23.24 4.60
C ARG A 103 30.14 21.76 4.22
N ASN A 104 29.44 21.52 3.11
CA ASN A 104 29.61 20.42 2.15
C ASN A 104 29.36 18.99 2.64
N ASP A 105 28.13 18.49 2.47
CA ASP A 105 27.95 17.29 1.66
C ASP A 105 26.48 17.22 1.20
N CYS A 106 26.27 17.52 -0.09
CA CYS A 106 24.98 17.49 -0.72
C CYS A 106 24.82 16.11 -1.34
N GLY A 107 24.08 15.22 -0.67
CA GLY A 107 23.76 13.98 -1.31
C GLY A 107 23.49 12.79 -0.41
N ARG A 108 22.35 12.78 0.26
CA ARG A 108 21.53 11.61 0.62
C ARG A 108 20.43 12.05 1.58
N SER A 109 19.30 12.47 1.05
CA SER A 109 18.07 12.58 1.85
C SER A 109 17.54 11.17 2.08
N ASN A 110 17.92 10.55 3.21
CA ASN A 110 17.26 9.36 3.72
C ASN A 110 15.89 9.78 4.26
N LEU A 111 14.86 9.71 3.43
CA LEU A 111 13.47 10.05 3.77
C LEU A 111 12.69 8.89 4.39
N VAL A 112 13.37 7.80 4.75
CA VAL A 112 12.78 6.74 5.55
C VAL A 112 13.49 6.78 6.91
N PRO A 113 12.77 6.92 8.04
CA PRO A 113 13.40 6.81 9.33
C PRO A 113 14.12 5.44 9.39
N PRO A 114 15.38 5.39 9.85
CA PRO A 114 16.02 4.12 10.06
C PRO A 114 15.17 3.34 11.04
N TYR A 115 15.00 2.04 10.81
CA TYR A 115 14.42 1.13 11.80
C TYR A 115 14.99 1.50 13.18
N PRO A 116 14.15 1.58 14.22
CA PRO A 116 14.62 1.97 15.54
C PRO A 116 15.83 1.13 15.94
N ARG A 117 16.84 1.77 16.54
CA ARG A 117 18.08 1.12 16.98
C ARG A 117 17.88 0.13 18.14
N THR A 118 16.67 0.03 18.68
CA THR A 118 16.21 -1.06 19.56
C THR A 118 15.81 -2.23 18.67
N PRO A 119 16.03 -3.50 19.10
CA PRO A 119 15.59 -4.65 18.31
C PRO A 119 14.11 -4.49 18.02
N ALA A 120 13.79 -4.29 16.72
CA ALA A 120 12.41 -4.23 16.28
C ALA A 120 11.72 -5.54 16.68
N PRO A 121 10.43 -5.52 17.04
CA PRO A 121 9.70 -6.74 17.26
C PRO A 121 9.87 -7.66 16.04
N PRO A 122 10.02 -8.97 16.21
CA PRO A 122 10.23 -9.89 15.10
C PRO A 122 9.10 -9.85 14.07
N LEU A 123 7.92 -9.41 14.49
CA LEU A 123 6.71 -9.26 13.67
C LEU A 123 6.19 -7.84 13.69
N LEU A 124 5.69 -7.37 12.55
CA LEU A 124 5.20 -6.02 12.37
C LEU A 124 3.96 -5.99 11.48
N TRP A 125 2.85 -5.51 12.00
CA TRP A 125 1.69 -5.18 11.20
C TRP A 125 1.89 -3.83 10.49
N VAL A 126 1.56 -3.79 9.20
CA VAL A 126 1.54 -2.56 8.39
C VAL A 126 0.13 -2.35 7.90
N VAL A 127 -0.49 -1.21 8.24
CA VAL A 127 -1.92 -0.98 8.06
C VAL A 127 -2.19 0.36 7.41
N ASP A 128 -2.94 0.32 6.32
CA ASP A 128 -3.68 1.47 5.80
C ASP A 128 -5.17 1.23 6.06
N PRO A 129 -5.80 2.04 6.91
CA PRO A 129 -7.20 1.86 7.27
C PRO A 129 -8.17 2.22 6.14
N LEU A 130 -7.76 3.07 5.19
CA LEU A 130 -8.58 3.51 4.07
C LEU A 130 -7.72 4.04 2.91
N ASP A 131 -7.02 3.16 2.19
CA ASP A 131 -6.31 3.52 0.95
C ASP A 131 -7.28 4.06 -0.09
N GLY A 132 -6.96 5.25 -0.63
CA GLY A 132 -7.85 5.97 -1.52
C GLY A 132 -8.83 6.90 -0.80
N THR A 133 -8.41 7.57 0.29
CA THR A 133 -9.23 8.54 1.05
C THR A 133 -9.85 9.60 0.16
N THR A 134 -9.12 10.13 -0.83
CA THR A 134 -9.68 11.08 -1.81
C THR A 134 -10.83 10.47 -2.60
N ASN A 135 -10.69 9.22 -3.06
CA ASN A 135 -11.75 8.50 -3.74
C ASN A 135 -12.98 8.32 -2.84
N PHE A 136 -12.76 7.92 -1.58
CA PHE A 136 -13.83 7.81 -0.59
C PHE A 136 -14.57 9.13 -0.39
N ILE A 137 -13.86 10.25 -0.21
CA ILE A 137 -14.43 11.58 -0.03
C ILE A 137 -15.33 11.95 -1.22
N HIS A 138 -14.87 11.66 -2.44
CA HIS A 138 -15.58 11.99 -3.69
C HIS A 138 -16.57 10.92 -4.16
N GLN A 139 -16.82 9.85 -3.39
CA GLN A 139 -17.70 8.73 -3.76
C GLN A 139 -17.28 8.04 -5.07
N TYR A 140 -15.98 8.00 -5.30
CA TYR A 140 -15.37 7.40 -6.47
C TYR A 140 -14.64 6.10 -6.09
N ALA A 141 -14.91 5.01 -6.77
CA ALA A 141 -14.22 3.73 -6.55
C ALA A 141 -12.91 3.68 -7.36
N PRO A 142 -11.91 2.87 -6.94
CA PRO A 142 -11.90 2.02 -5.75
C PRO A 142 -11.34 2.72 -4.50
N TYR A 143 -11.64 2.18 -3.34
CA TYR A 143 -10.94 2.45 -2.08
C TYR A 143 -10.97 1.19 -1.19
N ALA A 144 -9.94 0.99 -0.37
CA ALA A 144 -9.71 -0.29 0.27
C ALA A 144 -9.13 -0.19 1.68
N VAL A 145 -9.21 -1.28 2.44
CA VAL A 145 -8.41 -1.54 3.64
C VAL A 145 -7.21 -2.38 3.23
N SER A 146 -5.99 -1.99 3.63
CA SER A 146 -4.75 -2.72 3.35
C SER A 146 -4.06 -3.14 4.64
N ILE A 147 -3.75 -4.44 4.79
CA ILE A 147 -3.13 -5.01 5.99
C ILE A 147 -2.04 -5.99 5.58
N ALA A 148 -0.81 -5.77 6.05
CA ALA A 148 0.30 -6.71 5.86
C ALA A 148 0.90 -7.13 7.20
N LEU A 149 1.44 -8.36 7.26
CA LEU A 149 2.29 -8.83 8.34
C LEU A 149 3.71 -9.04 7.79
N LEU A 150 4.68 -8.41 8.42
CA LEU A 150 6.10 -8.53 8.11
C LEU A 150 6.84 -9.26 9.22
N GLN A 151 7.89 -10.01 8.82
CA GLN A 151 8.95 -10.45 9.71
C GLN A 151 10.28 -9.89 9.20
N GLY A 152 10.81 -8.91 9.91
CA GLY A 152 11.97 -8.15 9.41
C GLY A 152 11.62 -7.40 8.12
N ARG A 153 12.23 -7.81 7.00
CA ARG A 153 11.94 -7.24 5.67
C ARG A 153 11.07 -8.14 4.78
N GLU A 154 10.60 -9.24 5.30
CA GLU A 154 9.83 -10.20 4.55
C GLU A 154 8.35 -10.04 4.84
N VAL A 155 7.54 -9.88 3.78
CA VAL A 155 6.09 -9.85 3.90
C VAL A 155 5.58 -11.30 3.96
N LEU A 156 4.90 -11.63 5.06
CA LEU A 156 4.35 -12.97 5.32
C LEU A 156 2.88 -13.10 4.95
N ILE A 157 2.10 -12.04 5.16
CA ILE A 157 0.66 -11.96 4.89
C ILE A 157 0.37 -10.63 4.21
N GLY A 158 -0.48 -10.64 3.20
CA GLY A 158 -1.06 -9.46 2.58
C GLY A 158 -2.56 -9.64 2.40
N VAL A 159 -3.34 -8.67 2.87
CA VAL A 159 -4.79 -8.61 2.70
C VAL A 159 -5.19 -7.23 2.27
N VAL A 160 -5.92 -7.13 1.17
CA VAL A 160 -6.52 -5.88 0.67
C VAL A 160 -7.99 -6.11 0.43
N TYR A 161 -8.84 -5.35 1.10
CA TYR A 161 -10.29 -5.46 0.96
C TYR A 161 -10.86 -4.25 0.22
N GLU A 162 -11.28 -4.45 -1.01
CA GLU A 162 -12.00 -3.46 -1.81
C GLU A 162 -13.44 -3.32 -1.29
N ILE A 163 -13.79 -2.12 -0.87
CA ILE A 163 -15.00 -1.87 -0.11
C ILE A 163 -16.24 -1.78 -1.00
N CYS A 164 -16.10 -1.25 -2.22
CA CYS A 164 -17.23 -0.98 -3.12
C CYS A 164 -17.72 -2.25 -3.83
N ALA A 165 -16.78 -3.10 -4.31
CA ALA A 165 -17.11 -4.33 -5.02
C ALA A 165 -17.19 -5.57 -4.11
N ASP A 166 -16.89 -5.43 -2.80
CA ASP A 166 -16.82 -6.53 -1.82
C ASP A 166 -15.85 -7.64 -2.26
N GLU A 167 -14.67 -7.24 -2.76
CA GLU A 167 -13.60 -8.14 -3.13
C GLU A 167 -12.50 -8.13 -2.06
N CYS A 168 -12.18 -9.29 -1.48
CA CYS A 168 -11.06 -9.44 -0.57
C CYS A 168 -9.93 -10.19 -1.26
N PHE A 169 -8.86 -9.48 -1.57
CA PHE A 169 -7.62 -10.01 -2.13
C PHE A 169 -6.71 -10.40 -0.97
N TYR A 170 -6.12 -11.59 -1.03
CA TYR A 170 -5.25 -12.05 0.04
C TYR A 170 -4.22 -13.05 -0.43
N ALA A 171 -3.09 -13.06 0.27
CA ALA A 171 -2.01 -13.99 0.08
C ALA A 171 -1.29 -14.26 1.39
N TRP A 172 -0.69 -15.44 1.50
CA TRP A 172 0.36 -15.71 2.46
C TRP A 172 1.53 -16.36 1.75
N LYS A 173 2.71 -16.10 2.26
CA LYS A 173 3.98 -16.44 1.62
C LYS A 173 4.07 -17.90 1.18
N GLY A 174 4.41 -18.12 -0.09
CA GLY A 174 4.75 -19.41 -0.68
C GLY A 174 3.55 -20.27 -1.10
N VAL A 175 2.32 -19.72 -1.08
CA VAL A 175 1.12 -20.53 -1.39
C VAL A 175 0.37 -20.03 -2.61
N GLY A 176 0.44 -18.74 -2.88
CA GLY A 176 -0.29 -18.06 -3.95
C GLY A 176 -1.24 -17.00 -3.40
N ALA A 177 -1.89 -16.29 -4.31
CA ALA A 177 -2.85 -15.26 -3.98
C ALA A 177 -4.26 -15.62 -4.46
N PHE A 178 -5.24 -15.08 -3.76
CA PHE A 178 -6.65 -15.39 -3.95
C PHE A 178 -7.49 -14.12 -3.87
N VAL A 179 -8.68 -14.16 -4.48
CA VAL A 179 -9.74 -13.18 -4.24
C VAL A 179 -10.98 -13.92 -3.75
N SER A 180 -11.60 -13.42 -2.68
CA SER A 180 -12.89 -13.91 -2.21
C SER A 180 -13.97 -12.84 -2.31
N ARG A 181 -15.17 -13.27 -2.69
CA ARG A 181 -16.36 -12.44 -2.88
C ARG A 181 -17.52 -13.02 -2.09
N SER A 182 -18.40 -12.14 -1.57
CA SER A 182 -19.67 -12.57 -1.04
C SER A 182 -20.65 -12.79 -2.18
N GLU A 183 -21.21 -13.98 -2.28
CA GLU A 183 -22.24 -14.34 -3.26
C GLU A 183 -23.50 -14.81 -2.57
N GLN A 184 -24.62 -14.87 -3.31
CA GLN A 184 -25.91 -15.35 -2.76
C GLN A 184 -25.87 -16.75 -2.13
N ARG A 185 -24.89 -17.57 -2.55
CA ARG A 185 -24.70 -18.95 -2.05
C ARG A 185 -23.57 -19.12 -1.02
N GLY A 186 -22.99 -18.01 -0.56
CA GLY A 186 -21.88 -18.00 0.39
C GLY A 186 -20.63 -17.34 -0.17
N MET A 187 -19.51 -17.53 0.52
CA MET A 187 -18.22 -16.99 0.14
C MET A 187 -17.59 -17.85 -0.95
N THR A 188 -17.17 -17.25 -2.07
CA THR A 188 -16.35 -17.90 -3.10
C THR A 188 -14.91 -17.45 -2.99
N SER A 189 -13.95 -18.30 -3.37
CA SER A 189 -12.53 -17.94 -3.44
C SER A 189 -11.95 -18.45 -4.75
N GLU A 190 -11.25 -17.57 -5.45
CA GLU A 190 -10.62 -17.84 -6.73
C GLU A 190 -9.12 -17.55 -6.64
N ARG A 191 -8.29 -18.43 -7.19
CA ARG A 191 -6.85 -18.23 -7.28
C ARG A 191 -6.53 -17.22 -8.37
N LEU A 192 -5.63 -16.27 -8.05
CA LEU A 192 -5.23 -15.20 -8.94
C LEU A 192 -3.99 -15.58 -9.77
N HIS A 193 -3.88 -14.94 -10.92
CA HIS A 193 -2.71 -14.97 -11.80
C HIS A 193 -2.56 -13.62 -12.49
N VAL A 194 -1.32 -13.15 -12.61
CA VAL A 194 -1.02 -11.98 -13.45
C VAL A 194 -1.33 -12.27 -14.92
N SER A 195 -1.49 -11.23 -15.73
CA SER A 195 -1.68 -11.34 -17.16
C SER A 195 -0.41 -11.80 -17.89
N SER A 196 -0.55 -12.08 -19.19
CA SER A 196 0.57 -12.39 -20.10
C SER A 196 0.78 -11.32 -21.19
N GLN A 197 0.22 -10.13 -20.99
CA GLN A 197 0.31 -9.05 -21.98
C GLN A 197 1.70 -8.49 -22.11
N LYS A 198 2.06 -8.08 -23.33
CA LYS A 198 3.26 -7.33 -23.64
C LYS A 198 2.99 -5.84 -23.58
N ILE A 199 4.05 -5.03 -23.56
CA ILE A 199 3.96 -3.58 -23.34
C ILE A 199 3.02 -2.86 -24.33
N GLN A 200 2.96 -3.29 -25.60
CA GLN A 200 2.12 -2.66 -26.62
C GLN A 200 0.62 -2.79 -26.36
N ASP A 201 0.23 -3.88 -25.69
CA ASP A 201 -1.18 -4.19 -25.38
C ASP A 201 -1.48 -3.93 -23.88
N ALA A 202 -0.50 -3.49 -23.10
CA ALA A 202 -0.58 -3.37 -21.66
C ALA A 202 -1.54 -2.27 -21.22
N LEU A 203 -2.31 -2.55 -20.17
CA LEU A 203 -3.05 -1.57 -19.39
C LEU A 203 -2.23 -1.16 -18.17
N LEU A 204 -1.68 0.05 -18.19
CA LEU A 204 -0.83 0.59 -17.13
C LEU A 204 -1.62 1.47 -16.16
N CYS A 205 -1.32 1.38 -14.88
CA CYS A 205 -1.73 2.35 -13.88
C CYS A 205 -0.51 3.19 -13.46
N LEU A 206 -0.55 4.48 -13.74
CA LEU A 206 0.48 5.45 -13.37
C LEU A 206 -0.12 6.44 -12.38
N GLN A 207 0.34 6.43 -11.13
CA GLN A 207 -0.17 7.32 -10.10
C GLN A 207 0.62 8.62 -10.04
N LEU A 208 -0.06 9.67 -9.61
CA LEU A 208 0.50 11.01 -9.47
C LEU A 208 0.75 11.30 -7.99
N PRO A 209 2.02 11.48 -7.57
CA PRO A 209 2.32 11.85 -6.19
C PRO A 209 1.81 13.26 -5.85
N TYR A 210 1.46 13.46 -4.59
CA TYR A 210 0.98 14.79 -4.12
C TYR A 210 2.04 15.88 -4.25
N ASN A 211 3.32 15.56 -4.09
CA ASN A 211 4.42 16.50 -4.28
C ASN A 211 4.82 16.58 -5.75
N SER A 212 4.18 17.48 -6.50
CA SER A 212 4.33 17.57 -7.95
C SER A 212 5.70 18.09 -8.41
N ASP A 213 6.38 18.96 -7.64
CA ASP A 213 7.60 19.62 -8.11
C ASP A 213 8.78 18.66 -8.20
N ALA A 214 8.94 17.77 -7.22
CA ALA A 214 10.02 16.79 -7.22
C ALA A 214 9.80 15.66 -8.26
N TYR A 215 8.55 15.22 -8.44
CA TYR A 215 8.24 13.98 -9.19
C TYR A 215 7.66 14.23 -10.60
N LYS A 216 7.27 15.45 -10.91
CA LYS A 216 6.74 15.85 -12.22
C LYS A 216 7.62 15.45 -13.41
N PRO A 217 8.98 15.55 -13.36
CA PRO A 217 9.81 15.12 -14.48
C PRO A 217 9.67 13.62 -14.77
N THR A 218 9.61 12.77 -13.75
CA THR A 218 9.44 11.32 -13.91
C THR A 218 8.08 10.98 -14.48
N ILE A 219 7.01 11.58 -13.93
CA ILE A 219 5.65 11.38 -14.44
C ILE A 219 5.53 11.83 -15.89
N LYS A 220 6.12 12.99 -16.23
CA LYS A 220 6.14 13.46 -17.62
C LYS A 220 6.81 12.45 -18.55
N ARG A 221 7.96 11.88 -18.17
CA ARG A 221 8.63 10.85 -18.99
C ARG A 221 7.78 9.60 -19.16
N LEU A 222 7.14 9.13 -18.08
CA LEU A 222 6.25 7.98 -18.15
C LEU A 222 5.10 8.23 -19.14
N ILE A 223 4.46 9.39 -19.06
CA ILE A 223 3.38 9.75 -19.99
C ILE A 223 3.91 9.91 -21.41
N ASP A 224 5.00 10.68 -21.62
CA ASP A 224 5.58 10.90 -22.95
C ASP A 224 6.02 9.59 -23.62
N THR A 225 6.47 8.61 -22.84
CA THR A 225 6.92 7.31 -23.35
C THR A 225 5.76 6.37 -23.66
N PHE A 226 4.80 6.27 -22.76
CA PHE A 226 3.76 5.24 -22.84
C PHE A 226 2.46 5.70 -23.51
N TYR A 227 2.15 7.00 -23.51
CA TYR A 227 0.96 7.50 -24.19
C TYR A 227 1.04 7.24 -25.71
N GLY A 228 0.07 6.46 -26.21
CA GLY A 228 0.02 6.04 -27.61
C GLY A 228 0.91 4.83 -27.96
N ASN A 229 1.70 4.30 -27.03
CA ASN A 229 2.61 3.17 -27.23
C ASN A 229 2.23 1.92 -26.40
N VAL A 230 1.18 2.01 -25.58
CA VAL A 230 0.60 0.91 -24.80
C VAL A 230 -0.89 0.81 -25.07
N GLY A 231 -1.51 -0.25 -24.60
CA GLY A 231 -2.95 -0.45 -24.76
C GLY A 231 -3.78 0.67 -24.15
N SER A 232 -3.48 1.07 -22.92
CA SER A 232 -4.08 2.26 -22.30
C SER A 232 -3.37 2.62 -20.98
N ILE A 233 -3.67 3.82 -20.43
CA ILE A 233 -3.19 4.29 -19.13
C ILE A 233 -4.38 4.61 -18.23
N ARG A 234 -4.26 4.32 -16.94
CA ARG A 234 -5.24 4.62 -15.88
C ARG A 234 -4.55 5.30 -14.70
N MET A 235 -5.36 5.99 -13.91
CA MET A 235 -5.04 6.48 -12.56
C MET A 235 -6.14 5.96 -11.64
N CYS A 236 -5.80 5.08 -10.71
CA CYS A 236 -6.80 4.41 -9.86
C CYS A 236 -7.15 5.22 -8.60
N GLY A 237 -6.19 6.01 -8.08
CA GLY A 237 -6.37 6.76 -6.84
C GLY A 237 -6.38 5.88 -5.58
N SER A 238 -5.89 4.65 -5.69
CA SER A 238 -5.72 3.65 -4.64
C SER A 238 -4.56 2.75 -5.05
N ALA A 239 -3.47 2.80 -4.31
CA ALA A 239 -2.26 2.04 -4.59
C ALA A 239 -2.47 0.55 -4.31
N ALA A 240 -3.06 0.23 -3.16
CA ALA A 240 -3.36 -1.15 -2.78
C ALA A 240 -4.24 -1.83 -3.84
N MET A 241 -5.23 -1.11 -4.38
CA MET A 241 -6.09 -1.67 -5.42
C MET A 241 -5.40 -1.78 -6.77
N ALA A 242 -4.54 -0.83 -7.15
CA ALA A 242 -3.75 -0.95 -8.37
C ALA A 242 -2.88 -2.21 -8.37
N LEU A 243 -2.23 -2.50 -7.23
CA LEU A 243 -1.47 -3.74 -7.02
C LEU A 243 -2.34 -4.99 -7.12
N CYS A 244 -3.51 -5.01 -6.46
CA CYS A 244 -4.46 -6.11 -6.55
C CYS A 244 -4.96 -6.34 -7.98
N TYR A 245 -5.16 -5.28 -8.75
CA TYR A 245 -5.57 -5.39 -10.15
C TYR A 245 -4.44 -5.93 -11.03
N VAL A 246 -3.16 -5.62 -10.73
CA VAL A 246 -2.03 -6.29 -11.40
C VAL A 246 -2.03 -7.78 -11.07
N ALA A 247 -2.17 -8.14 -9.81
CA ALA A 247 -2.21 -9.53 -9.37
C ALA A 247 -3.35 -10.34 -9.98
N ALA A 248 -4.48 -9.69 -10.25
CA ALA A 248 -5.66 -10.30 -10.88
C ALA A 248 -5.62 -10.28 -12.44
N GLY A 249 -4.54 -9.77 -13.05
CA GLY A 249 -4.43 -9.63 -14.49
C GLY A 249 -5.41 -8.61 -15.09
N ARG A 250 -6.00 -7.72 -14.27
CA ARG A 250 -6.88 -6.62 -14.71
C ARG A 250 -6.06 -5.38 -15.13
N LEU A 251 -4.86 -5.25 -14.60
CA LEU A 251 -3.80 -4.33 -15.03
C LEU A 251 -2.55 -5.15 -15.33
N ASP A 252 -1.67 -4.62 -16.14
CA ASP A 252 -0.42 -5.27 -16.51
C ASP A 252 0.79 -4.68 -15.79
N GLY A 253 0.69 -3.43 -15.39
CA GLY A 253 1.72 -2.72 -14.63
C GLY A 253 1.17 -1.54 -13.84
N TYR A 254 1.87 -1.26 -12.75
CA TYR A 254 1.65 -0.13 -11.86
C TYR A 254 2.98 0.52 -11.49
N ALA A 255 3.02 1.86 -11.43
CA ALA A 255 4.19 2.62 -11.01
C ALA A 255 3.78 3.87 -10.24
N GLU A 256 4.38 4.07 -9.04
CA GLU A 256 4.19 5.24 -8.20
C GLU A 256 5.46 5.61 -7.43
N GLN A 257 5.67 6.91 -7.25
CA GLN A 257 6.67 7.50 -6.34
C GLN A 257 5.97 8.27 -5.23
N TYR A 258 6.66 8.47 -4.10
CA TYR A 258 6.15 9.16 -2.93
C TYR A 258 4.94 8.42 -2.34
N ILE A 259 5.19 7.21 -1.92
CA ILE A 259 4.19 6.25 -1.44
C ILE A 259 4.61 5.68 -0.08
N GLY A 260 3.68 5.54 0.84
CA GLY A 260 3.90 4.95 2.17
C GLY A 260 3.98 3.43 2.14
N GLN A 261 4.61 2.83 3.15
CA GLN A 261 4.70 1.36 3.25
C GLN A 261 3.31 0.72 3.38
N TRP A 262 2.38 1.38 4.06
CA TRP A 262 1.02 0.91 4.28
C TRP A 262 0.21 0.77 2.98
N ASP A 263 0.49 1.60 1.97
CA ASP A 263 -0.20 1.59 0.68
C ASP A 263 0.14 0.34 -0.16
N TYR A 264 1.40 -0.19 -0.07
CA TYR A 264 1.85 -1.17 -1.04
C TYR A 264 2.33 -2.52 -0.46
N MET A 265 2.61 -2.65 0.85
CA MET A 265 3.17 -3.90 1.38
C MET A 265 2.26 -5.10 1.17
N ALA A 266 0.97 -4.97 1.47
CA ALA A 266 0.00 -6.06 1.29
C ALA A 266 -0.14 -6.44 -0.19
N GLY A 267 -0.37 -5.44 -1.04
CA GLY A 267 -0.51 -5.62 -2.49
C GLY A 267 0.74 -6.20 -3.14
N SER A 268 1.94 -5.84 -2.65
CA SER A 268 3.20 -6.39 -3.16
C SER A 268 3.31 -7.89 -2.98
N LEU A 269 2.98 -8.42 -1.80
CA LEU A 269 2.94 -9.87 -1.60
C LEU A 269 1.94 -10.53 -2.55
N ILE A 270 0.73 -9.95 -2.66
CA ILE A 270 -0.33 -10.48 -3.53
C ILE A 270 0.18 -10.57 -4.98
N VAL A 271 0.86 -9.52 -5.50
CA VAL A 271 1.47 -9.56 -6.85
C VAL A 271 2.53 -10.64 -6.97
N MET A 272 3.47 -10.73 -6.02
CA MET A 272 4.55 -11.73 -6.07
C MET A 272 4.01 -13.15 -6.03
N GLU A 273 3.00 -13.42 -5.22
CA GLU A 273 2.37 -14.75 -5.10
C GLU A 273 1.53 -15.16 -6.33
N THR A 274 1.30 -14.23 -7.27
CA THR A 274 0.65 -14.53 -8.57
C THR A 274 1.63 -14.67 -9.74
N GLY A 275 2.94 -14.59 -9.46
CA GLY A 275 4.00 -14.68 -10.47
C GLY A 275 4.39 -13.31 -11.07
N GLY A 276 3.87 -12.22 -10.54
CA GLY A 276 4.29 -10.87 -10.90
C GLY A 276 5.63 -10.45 -10.28
N THR A 277 6.11 -9.29 -10.63
CA THR A 277 7.37 -8.73 -10.14
C THR A 277 7.13 -7.39 -9.49
N VAL A 278 7.72 -7.20 -8.30
CA VAL A 278 7.70 -5.92 -7.56
C VAL A 278 9.11 -5.46 -7.29
N THR A 279 9.41 -4.19 -7.56
CA THR A 279 10.68 -3.52 -7.25
C THR A 279 10.44 -2.08 -6.88
N ASP A 280 11.46 -1.43 -6.31
CA ASP A 280 11.52 0.03 -6.30
C ASP A 280 11.93 0.59 -7.69
N TYR A 281 12.03 1.91 -7.81
CA TYR A 281 12.46 2.57 -9.06
C TYR A 281 13.95 2.35 -9.37
N SER A 282 14.77 1.93 -8.40
CA SER A 282 16.15 1.49 -8.66
C SER A 282 16.21 0.07 -9.26
N GLY A 283 15.11 -0.66 -9.21
CA GLY A 283 15.01 -2.06 -9.60
C GLY A 283 15.44 -3.01 -8.48
N SER A 284 15.54 -2.51 -7.25
CA SER A 284 15.80 -3.36 -6.09
C SER A 284 14.55 -4.15 -5.72
N SER A 285 14.73 -5.44 -5.44
CA SER A 285 13.69 -6.28 -4.83
C SER A 285 13.52 -6.02 -3.33
N ASP A 286 14.44 -5.30 -2.70
CA ASP A 286 14.29 -4.78 -1.34
C ASP A 286 13.57 -3.42 -1.40
N PHE A 287 12.28 -3.46 -1.69
CA PHE A 287 11.40 -2.30 -1.78
C PHE A 287 10.81 -1.88 -0.43
N THR A 288 11.06 -2.63 0.64
CA THR A 288 10.39 -2.45 1.94
C THR A 288 10.72 -1.12 2.66
N GLN A 289 11.75 -0.42 2.20
CA GLN A 289 12.18 0.87 2.77
C GLN A 289 12.14 2.02 1.75
N GLY A 290 11.64 1.74 0.55
CA GLY A 290 11.55 2.74 -0.49
C GLY A 290 10.27 3.58 -0.39
N ASN A 291 10.25 4.67 -1.13
CA ASN A 291 9.09 5.51 -1.34
C ASN A 291 8.64 5.47 -2.81
N SER A 292 8.96 4.38 -3.49
CA SER A 292 8.56 4.13 -4.88
C SER A 292 8.34 2.66 -5.10
N VAL A 293 7.40 2.32 -5.97
CA VAL A 293 7.06 0.94 -6.32
C VAL A 293 6.73 0.82 -7.80
N ILE A 294 7.24 -0.26 -8.41
CA ILE A 294 6.81 -0.78 -9.71
C ILE A 294 6.34 -2.20 -9.49
N ALA A 295 5.12 -2.50 -9.88
CA ALA A 295 4.57 -3.84 -9.87
C ALA A 295 4.05 -4.19 -11.26
N THR A 296 4.40 -5.36 -11.77
CA THR A 296 4.03 -5.78 -13.13
C THR A 296 3.69 -7.26 -13.20
N ASN A 297 3.19 -7.68 -14.35
CA ASN A 297 3.03 -9.10 -14.70
C ASN A 297 4.39 -9.84 -14.91
N GLY A 298 5.53 -9.19 -14.64
CA GLY A 298 6.88 -9.72 -14.83
C GLY A 298 7.42 -9.54 -16.25
N ILE A 299 6.56 -9.57 -17.27
CA ILE A 299 6.97 -9.47 -18.69
C ILE A 299 7.44 -8.04 -19.02
N ILE A 300 6.71 -7.04 -18.54
CA ILE A 300 6.94 -5.62 -18.87
C ILE A 300 7.77 -4.86 -17.83
N GLN A 301 8.37 -5.57 -16.84
CA GLN A 301 9.13 -4.93 -15.75
C GLN A 301 10.27 -4.05 -16.26
N GLN A 302 11.03 -4.54 -17.24
CA GLN A 302 12.18 -3.82 -17.78
C GLN A 302 11.76 -2.58 -18.57
N ASP A 303 10.59 -2.61 -19.21
CA ASP A 303 10.06 -1.46 -19.95
C ASP A 303 9.80 -0.28 -19.01
N LEU A 304 9.14 -0.52 -17.86
CA LEU A 304 8.89 0.50 -16.86
C LEU A 304 10.18 0.98 -16.18
N LEU A 305 11.06 0.06 -15.78
CA LEU A 305 12.33 0.37 -15.13
C LEU A 305 13.22 1.26 -15.99
N THR A 306 13.28 1.01 -17.30
CA THR A 306 14.08 1.82 -18.22
C THR A 306 13.64 3.28 -18.22
N VAL A 307 12.33 3.54 -18.19
CA VAL A 307 11.78 4.90 -18.21
C VAL A 307 12.04 5.64 -16.89
N VAL A 308 11.85 4.97 -15.74
CA VAL A 308 12.03 5.63 -14.44
C VAL A 308 13.49 5.86 -14.08
N LYS A 309 14.42 5.01 -14.57
CA LYS A 309 15.86 5.14 -14.32
C LYS A 309 16.56 6.17 -15.22
N SER A 310 15.97 6.57 -16.33
CA SER A 310 16.54 7.54 -17.27
C SER A 310 16.58 8.98 -16.72
N ALA A 311 16.64 9.15 -15.42
CA ALA A 311 16.60 10.43 -14.71
C ALA A 311 18.00 11.00 -14.47
#